data_b60256f5ee793417700087e599222be8
#
_entry.id   b60256f5ee793417700087e599222be8
#
_cell.length_a   1.000
_cell.length_b   1.000
_cell.length_c   1.000
_cell.angle_alpha   90.00
_cell.angle_beta   90.00
_cell.angle_gamma   90.00
#
_symmetry.space_group_name_H-M   'P 1'
#
loop_
_entity.id
_entity.type
_entity.pdbx_description
1 polymer ?
#
loop_
_entity_poly.entity_id
_entity_poly.type
_entity_poly.pdbx_seq_one_letter_code
_entity_poly.pdbx_strand_id
1 'polypeptide(L)'
;MSKNESFNKEIKLEIEKACEHLKELLEEQYQRAVRIDSPGKSRYKNNEAIVIGIAYGDGIGPIITSEAERLLKVILAGELERGEVKLKKIEGLTIENRMEKGEAVPKDVLEEIKTCDVFIKGPTTTPKGDGLESANVALRRELDLYANVRPIKDEGKKIDWTFFRENTEGEYVLGSKGCLINGEDASLAVDFKITTESGTRRIAKAAMDFARKAGKRKIAIVTKANIMKKTDGMFSRLCHEVGADYPELELKDWYIDIMAANLINRSIRSDFEVFILPNLYGDIITDEAAQIQGGVGTAGSANIGSEYAMFEAVHGSAPFLIEMGIAEYANPTSIFTAVCMMLTHIGYTEKADHLRSALEKAVRVKPDEIKASVFTDIVLENM
;
A
#
# COMPACT_ATOMS: atom_id res chain seq x y z
N MET A 1 23.39 -45.01 -22.29
CA MET A 1 23.52 -43.77 -21.49
C MET A 1 23.32 -44.14 -20.03
N SER A 2 24.24 -43.75 -19.16
CA SER A 2 24.09 -44.01 -17.73
C SER A 2 22.93 -43.14 -17.16
N LYS A 3 22.29 -43.57 -16.07
CA LYS A 3 21.25 -42.78 -15.39
C LYS A 3 21.72 -41.34 -15.12
N ASN A 4 23.00 -41.12 -14.79
CA ASN A 4 23.60 -39.81 -14.57
C ASN A 4 23.67 -38.92 -15.82
N GLU A 5 23.82 -39.49 -17.02
CA GLU A 5 23.87 -38.69 -18.26
C GLU A 5 22.47 -38.21 -18.69
N SER A 6 21.46 -39.06 -18.48
CA SER A 6 20.05 -38.70 -18.73
C SER A 6 19.58 -37.61 -17.74
N PHE A 7 19.85 -37.75 -16.45
CA PHE A 7 19.56 -36.80 -15.40
C PHE A 7 20.21 -35.44 -15.65
N ASN A 8 21.51 -35.40 -15.95
CA ASN A 8 22.22 -34.17 -16.30
C ASN A 8 21.63 -33.45 -17.52
N LYS A 9 21.07 -34.19 -18.48
CA LYS A 9 20.45 -33.58 -19.66
C LYS A 9 19.08 -32.94 -19.35
N GLU A 10 18.29 -33.58 -18.51
CA GLU A 10 16.97 -33.06 -18.11
C GLU A 10 17.11 -31.81 -17.26
N ILE A 11 17.94 -31.79 -16.24
CA ILE A 11 18.23 -30.62 -15.42
C ILE A 11 18.80 -29.44 -16.23
N LYS A 12 19.71 -29.75 -17.19
CA LYS A 12 20.21 -28.69 -18.09
C LYS A 12 19.09 -28.05 -18.90
N LEU A 13 18.14 -28.84 -19.40
CA LEU A 13 17.01 -28.33 -20.15
C LEU A 13 16.11 -27.46 -19.28
N GLU A 14 15.84 -27.85 -18.02
CA GLU A 14 15.07 -27.03 -17.07
C GLU A 14 15.76 -25.70 -16.74
N ILE A 15 17.07 -25.73 -16.55
CA ILE A 15 17.88 -24.51 -16.36
C ILE A 15 17.84 -23.61 -17.61
N GLU A 16 17.93 -24.18 -18.82
CA GLU A 16 17.84 -23.43 -20.07
C GLU A 16 16.46 -22.73 -20.19
N LYS A 17 15.37 -23.43 -19.88
CA LYS A 17 14.02 -22.85 -19.83
C LYS A 17 13.92 -21.71 -18.80
N ALA A 18 14.46 -21.90 -17.60
CA ALA A 18 14.49 -20.87 -16.57
C ALA A 18 15.30 -19.63 -17.00
N CYS A 19 16.41 -19.82 -17.73
CA CYS A 19 17.21 -18.72 -18.28
C CYS A 19 16.44 -17.94 -19.37
N GLU A 20 15.73 -18.63 -20.27
CA GLU A 20 14.92 -17.95 -21.29
C GLU A 20 13.75 -17.18 -20.65
N HIS A 21 13.06 -17.79 -19.68
CA HIS A 21 12.04 -17.10 -18.90
C HIS A 21 12.59 -15.85 -18.18
N LEU A 22 13.75 -15.95 -17.53
CA LEU A 22 14.41 -14.80 -16.90
C LEU A 22 14.71 -13.69 -17.92
N LYS A 23 15.17 -14.04 -19.12
CA LYS A 23 15.46 -13.08 -20.19
C LYS A 23 14.19 -12.29 -20.57
N GLU A 24 13.06 -12.98 -20.79
CA GLU A 24 11.78 -12.35 -21.09
C GLU A 24 11.35 -11.40 -19.96
N LEU A 25 11.47 -11.82 -18.69
CA LEU A 25 11.16 -10.99 -17.53
C LEU A 25 12.04 -9.74 -17.45
N LEU A 26 13.33 -9.85 -17.75
CA LEU A 26 14.25 -8.71 -17.75
C LEU A 26 13.92 -7.71 -18.87
N GLU A 27 13.56 -8.17 -20.06
CA GLU A 27 13.11 -7.33 -21.16
C GLU A 27 11.82 -6.60 -20.80
N GLU A 28 10.82 -7.30 -20.24
CA GLU A 28 9.56 -6.71 -19.74
C GLU A 28 9.82 -5.61 -18.69
N GLN A 29 10.66 -5.91 -17.70
CA GLN A 29 10.97 -4.95 -16.63
C GLN A 29 11.78 -3.75 -17.12
N TYR A 30 12.68 -3.92 -18.07
CA TYR A 30 13.39 -2.81 -18.70
C TYR A 30 12.42 -1.88 -19.44
N GLN A 31 11.49 -2.43 -20.22
CA GLN A 31 10.45 -1.65 -20.90
C GLN A 31 9.52 -0.93 -19.91
N ARG A 32 9.23 -1.54 -18.78
CA ARG A 32 8.48 -0.90 -17.69
C ARG A 32 9.26 0.29 -17.12
N ALA A 33 10.53 0.12 -16.81
CA ALA A 33 11.40 1.18 -16.29
C ALA A 33 11.46 2.40 -17.21
N VAL A 34 11.56 2.19 -18.52
CA VAL A 34 11.54 3.27 -19.52
C VAL A 34 10.22 4.04 -19.51
N ARG A 35 9.09 3.34 -19.31
CA ARG A 35 7.76 4.00 -19.23
C ARG A 35 7.58 4.84 -17.98
N ILE A 36 8.19 4.46 -16.85
CA ILE A 36 8.14 5.22 -15.60
C ILE A 36 8.76 6.61 -15.75
N ASP A 37 9.76 6.78 -16.60
CA ASP A 37 10.40 8.08 -16.85
C ASP A 37 9.52 9.09 -17.60
N SER A 38 8.33 8.66 -18.06
CA SER A 38 7.34 9.51 -18.72
C SER A 38 6.12 9.70 -17.80
N PRO A 39 6.21 10.54 -16.77
CA PRO A 39 5.13 10.68 -15.80
C PRO A 39 3.88 11.28 -16.43
N GLY A 40 2.73 10.66 -16.16
CA GLY A 40 1.42 11.20 -16.50
C GLY A 40 1.12 12.53 -15.77
N LYS A 41 0.12 13.24 -16.24
CA LYS A 41 -0.36 14.45 -15.57
C LYS A 41 -1.43 14.09 -14.53
N SER A 42 -1.33 14.62 -13.31
CA SER A 42 -2.38 14.50 -12.29
C SER A 42 -3.74 14.95 -12.86
N ARG A 43 -4.73 14.05 -12.84
CA ARG A 43 -6.04 14.24 -13.49
C ARG A 43 -6.95 15.22 -12.76
N TYR A 44 -7.04 15.09 -11.43
CA TYR A 44 -8.06 15.83 -10.64
C TYR A 44 -7.85 17.35 -10.56
N LYS A 45 -6.69 17.86 -10.93
CA LYS A 45 -6.43 19.33 -10.92
C LYS A 45 -7.14 20.10 -12.01
N ASN A 46 -7.74 19.41 -12.99
CA ASN A 46 -8.35 20.01 -14.17
C ASN A 46 -9.83 19.65 -14.36
N ASN A 47 -10.44 18.91 -13.43
CA ASN A 47 -11.84 18.46 -13.53
C ASN A 47 -12.80 19.46 -12.92
N GLU A 48 -13.99 19.60 -13.52
CA GLU A 48 -15.09 20.43 -12.98
C GLU A 48 -15.67 19.85 -11.68
N ALA A 49 -15.55 18.53 -11.48
CA ALA A 49 -15.97 17.83 -10.27
C ALA A 49 -15.00 16.73 -9.93
N ILE A 50 -14.72 16.53 -8.63
CA ILE A 50 -13.89 15.41 -8.13
C ILE A 50 -14.77 14.16 -8.02
N VAL A 51 -14.39 13.08 -8.70
CA VAL A 51 -15.07 11.79 -8.63
C VAL A 51 -14.35 10.88 -7.64
N ILE A 52 -15.00 10.54 -6.55
CA ILE A 52 -14.51 9.60 -5.53
C ILE A 52 -15.14 8.22 -5.80
N GLY A 53 -14.34 7.26 -6.28
CA GLY A 53 -14.75 5.87 -6.42
C GLY A 53 -14.79 5.16 -5.07
N ILE A 54 -15.76 4.25 -4.86
CA ILE A 54 -15.90 3.48 -3.63
C ILE A 54 -16.18 2.02 -3.98
N ALA A 55 -15.21 1.12 -3.72
CA ALA A 55 -15.41 -0.33 -3.80
C ALA A 55 -15.48 -0.94 -2.40
N TYR A 56 -16.52 -1.70 -2.15
CA TYR A 56 -16.80 -2.24 -0.82
C TYR A 56 -15.89 -3.43 -0.45
N GLY A 57 -15.41 -4.20 -1.44
CA GLY A 57 -14.53 -5.34 -1.23
C GLY A 57 -15.23 -6.56 -0.63
N ASP A 58 -14.49 -7.36 0.14
CA ASP A 58 -14.89 -8.67 0.65
C ASP A 58 -14.95 -8.71 2.19
N GLY A 59 -15.59 -9.74 2.73
CA GLY A 59 -15.64 -10.00 4.15
C GLY A 59 -16.24 -8.84 4.95
N ILE A 60 -15.49 -8.24 5.87
CA ILE A 60 -15.92 -7.07 6.64
C ILE A 60 -15.96 -5.77 5.80
N GLY A 61 -15.42 -5.82 4.57
CA GLY A 61 -15.33 -4.67 3.67
C GLY A 61 -16.65 -3.91 3.48
N PRO A 62 -17.76 -4.59 3.09
CA PRO A 62 -19.06 -3.94 2.95
C PRO A 62 -19.51 -3.18 4.20
N ILE A 63 -19.22 -3.69 5.39
CA ILE A 63 -19.62 -3.08 6.66
C ILE A 63 -18.83 -1.78 6.90
N ILE A 64 -17.50 -1.86 6.91
CA ILE A 64 -16.67 -0.70 7.24
C ILE A 64 -16.66 0.36 6.12
N THR A 65 -16.79 -0.06 4.85
CA THR A 65 -16.78 0.87 3.71
C THR A 65 -18.12 1.60 3.55
N SER A 66 -19.24 0.95 3.88
CA SER A 66 -20.54 1.64 3.91
C SER A 66 -20.56 2.75 4.97
N GLU A 67 -19.92 2.53 6.11
CA GLU A 67 -19.78 3.55 7.15
C GLU A 67 -18.83 4.68 6.70
N ALA A 68 -17.77 4.38 5.95
CA ALA A 68 -16.92 5.39 5.34
C ALA A 68 -17.68 6.24 4.30
N GLU A 69 -18.52 5.60 3.47
CA GLU A 69 -19.39 6.33 2.53
C GLU A 69 -20.41 7.22 3.26
N ARG A 70 -21.03 6.71 4.34
CA ARG A 70 -21.94 7.48 5.19
C ARG A 70 -21.26 8.72 5.76
N LEU A 71 -20.04 8.54 6.28
CA LEU A 71 -19.21 9.61 6.81
C LEU A 71 -18.93 10.68 5.73
N LEU A 72 -18.51 10.25 4.53
CA LEU A 72 -18.24 11.14 3.40
C LEU A 72 -19.47 11.95 2.98
N LYS A 73 -20.65 11.33 2.95
CA LYS A 73 -21.92 12.02 2.64
C LYS A 73 -22.21 13.16 3.61
N VAL A 74 -21.87 13.01 4.88
CA VAL A 74 -22.04 14.06 5.89
C VAL A 74 -20.97 15.14 5.74
N ILE A 75 -19.70 14.74 5.66
CA ILE A 75 -18.56 15.67 5.59
C ILE A 75 -18.59 16.54 4.33
N LEU A 76 -18.97 15.95 3.21
CA LEU A 76 -18.96 16.58 1.88
C LEU A 76 -20.37 16.98 1.41
N ALA A 77 -21.36 17.09 2.33
CA ALA A 77 -22.76 17.36 1.96
C ALA A 77 -22.89 18.60 1.06
N GLY A 78 -22.23 19.70 1.39
CA GLY A 78 -22.28 20.91 0.60
C GLY A 78 -21.63 20.79 -0.79
N GLU A 79 -20.49 20.08 -0.88
CA GLU A 79 -19.78 19.84 -2.14
C GLU A 79 -20.55 18.87 -3.05
N LEU A 80 -21.22 17.88 -2.45
CA LEU A 80 -22.11 16.96 -3.17
C LEU A 80 -23.33 17.70 -3.73
N GLU A 81 -23.95 18.58 -2.95
CA GLU A 81 -25.09 19.38 -3.37
C GLU A 81 -24.73 20.35 -4.50
N ARG A 82 -23.56 20.99 -4.43
CA ARG A 82 -23.05 21.87 -5.51
C ARG A 82 -22.50 21.12 -6.71
N GLY A 83 -22.39 19.78 -6.66
CA GLY A 83 -21.83 18.96 -7.74
C GLY A 83 -20.31 19.07 -7.89
N GLU A 84 -19.60 19.65 -6.92
CA GLU A 84 -18.16 19.77 -6.87
C GLU A 84 -17.47 18.42 -6.58
N VAL A 85 -18.17 17.51 -5.87
CA VAL A 85 -17.77 16.15 -5.58
C VAL A 85 -18.87 15.20 -6.01
N LYS A 86 -18.49 14.03 -6.52
CA LYS A 86 -19.38 12.92 -6.84
C LYS A 86 -18.87 11.65 -6.19
N LEU A 87 -19.76 10.91 -5.51
CA LEU A 87 -19.45 9.57 -5.03
C LEU A 87 -19.92 8.55 -6.07
N LYS A 88 -19.03 7.65 -6.48
CA LYS A 88 -19.31 6.62 -7.48
C LYS A 88 -19.04 5.25 -6.86
N LYS A 89 -20.09 4.43 -6.73
CA LYS A 89 -19.93 3.04 -6.30
C LYS A 89 -19.29 2.23 -7.42
N ILE A 90 -18.22 1.48 -7.08
CA ILE A 90 -17.54 0.56 -7.99
C ILE A 90 -17.96 -0.85 -7.63
N GLU A 91 -18.66 -1.51 -8.55
CA GLU A 91 -19.14 -2.87 -8.39
C GLU A 91 -18.12 -3.89 -8.94
N GLY A 92 -18.21 -5.13 -8.51
CA GLY A 92 -17.48 -6.26 -9.11
C GLY A 92 -16.03 -6.47 -8.64
N LEU A 93 -15.54 -5.69 -7.67
CA LEU A 93 -14.24 -5.96 -7.03
C LEU A 93 -14.41 -6.93 -5.85
N THR A 94 -15.19 -7.98 -6.01
CA THR A 94 -15.42 -9.04 -5.02
C THR A 94 -14.72 -10.32 -5.43
N ILE A 95 -14.42 -11.18 -4.45
CA ILE A 95 -13.72 -12.44 -4.72
C ILE A 95 -14.52 -13.34 -5.67
N GLU A 96 -15.84 -13.36 -5.55
CA GLU A 96 -16.74 -14.17 -6.40
C GLU A 96 -16.62 -13.75 -7.87
N ASN A 97 -16.77 -12.46 -8.18
CA ASN A 97 -16.68 -11.94 -9.55
C ASN A 97 -15.26 -12.10 -10.13
N ARG A 98 -14.23 -11.89 -9.31
CA ARG A 98 -12.84 -12.08 -9.70
C ARG A 98 -12.52 -13.54 -10.04
N MET A 99 -13.04 -14.49 -9.25
CA MET A 99 -12.90 -15.93 -9.50
C MET A 99 -13.67 -16.35 -10.76
N GLU A 100 -14.89 -15.86 -10.96
CA GLU A 100 -15.70 -16.14 -12.14
C GLU A 100 -15.01 -15.66 -13.43
N LYS A 101 -14.42 -14.46 -13.41
CA LYS A 101 -13.70 -13.89 -14.56
C LYS A 101 -12.27 -14.38 -14.71
N GLY A 102 -11.69 -15.06 -13.71
CA GLY A 102 -10.31 -15.50 -13.71
C GLY A 102 -9.30 -14.34 -13.73
N GLU A 103 -9.67 -13.16 -13.25
CA GLU A 103 -8.86 -11.94 -13.28
C GLU A 103 -8.67 -11.38 -11.87
N ALA A 104 -7.44 -10.97 -11.52
CA ALA A 104 -7.15 -10.37 -10.23
C ALA A 104 -7.93 -9.06 -10.01
N VAL A 105 -8.09 -8.27 -11.07
CA VAL A 105 -8.99 -7.13 -11.19
C VAL A 105 -9.67 -7.24 -12.57
N PRO A 106 -10.98 -7.46 -12.65
CA PRO A 106 -11.68 -7.52 -13.93
C PRO A 106 -11.47 -6.23 -14.74
N LYS A 107 -11.28 -6.37 -16.06
CA LYS A 107 -10.97 -5.24 -16.94
C LYS A 107 -12.03 -4.15 -16.94
N ASP A 108 -13.30 -4.52 -16.94
CA ASP A 108 -14.41 -3.58 -16.84
C ASP A 108 -14.39 -2.80 -15.52
N VAL A 109 -14.09 -3.47 -14.40
CA VAL A 109 -13.94 -2.85 -13.09
C VAL A 109 -12.72 -1.90 -13.06
N LEU A 110 -11.60 -2.31 -13.67
CA LEU A 110 -10.41 -1.46 -13.76
C LEU A 110 -10.68 -0.18 -14.57
N GLU A 111 -11.36 -0.32 -15.72
CA GLU A 111 -11.72 0.85 -16.54
C GLU A 111 -12.71 1.76 -15.79
N GLU A 112 -13.62 1.21 -15.01
CA GLU A 112 -14.50 2.00 -14.16
C GLU A 112 -13.73 2.76 -13.08
N ILE A 113 -12.77 2.11 -12.39
CA ILE A 113 -11.88 2.76 -11.41
C ILE A 113 -11.11 3.90 -12.07
N LYS A 114 -10.60 3.71 -13.28
CA LYS A 114 -9.86 4.74 -14.03
C LYS A 114 -10.69 5.98 -14.38
N THR A 115 -12.01 5.95 -14.29
CA THR A 115 -12.86 7.14 -14.45
C THR A 115 -12.91 8.00 -13.19
N CYS A 116 -12.42 7.51 -12.05
CA CYS A 116 -12.40 8.22 -10.78
C CYS A 116 -11.09 8.99 -10.60
N ASP A 117 -11.14 10.12 -9.90
CA ASP A 117 -9.96 10.91 -9.56
C ASP A 117 -9.21 10.32 -8.37
N VAL A 118 -9.95 9.82 -7.40
CA VAL A 118 -9.47 9.08 -6.24
C VAL A 118 -10.39 7.90 -5.94
N PHE A 119 -9.85 6.91 -5.24
CA PHE A 119 -10.55 5.66 -5.02
C PHE A 119 -10.40 5.17 -3.58
N ILE A 120 -11.52 4.90 -2.91
CA ILE A 120 -11.57 4.23 -1.60
C ILE A 120 -11.88 2.76 -1.83
N LYS A 121 -11.05 1.90 -1.28
CA LYS A 121 -11.19 0.45 -1.43
C LYS A 121 -11.31 -0.22 -0.06
N GLY A 122 -12.41 -0.95 0.12
CA GLY A 122 -12.53 -1.93 1.20
C GLY A 122 -11.55 -3.10 1.04
N PRO A 123 -11.29 -3.87 2.08
CA PRO A 123 -10.40 -5.02 2.01
C PRO A 123 -10.87 -6.05 1.01
N THR A 124 -9.92 -6.72 0.34
CA THR A 124 -10.19 -7.79 -0.63
C THR A 124 -9.54 -9.09 -0.19
N THR A 125 -10.21 -10.21 -0.49
CA THR A 125 -9.70 -11.55 -0.19
C THR A 125 -8.73 -12.01 -1.28
N THR A 126 -7.59 -12.57 -0.88
CA THR A 126 -6.67 -13.26 -1.79
C THR A 126 -6.79 -14.76 -1.56
N PRO A 127 -7.11 -15.57 -2.59
CA PRO A 127 -7.17 -17.03 -2.46
C PRO A 127 -5.81 -17.61 -2.06
N LYS A 128 -5.81 -18.74 -1.36
CA LYS A 128 -4.59 -19.49 -1.03
C LYS A 128 -4.17 -20.38 -2.20
N GLY A 129 -2.86 -20.66 -2.33
CA GLY A 129 -2.30 -21.53 -3.35
C GLY A 129 -2.19 -20.86 -4.72
N ASP A 130 -2.24 -21.66 -5.80
CA ASP A 130 -2.09 -21.22 -7.20
C ASP A 130 -3.34 -20.47 -7.75
N GLY A 131 -4.04 -19.75 -6.89
CA GLY A 131 -5.21 -18.98 -7.25
C GLY A 131 -4.88 -17.64 -7.91
N LEU A 132 -5.87 -16.73 -7.91
CA LEU A 132 -5.67 -15.38 -8.46
C LEU A 132 -4.63 -14.58 -7.67
N GLU A 133 -3.87 -13.77 -8.39
CA GLU A 133 -3.04 -12.72 -7.80
C GLU A 133 -3.85 -11.81 -6.87
N SER A 134 -3.18 -11.22 -5.88
CA SER A 134 -3.81 -10.21 -5.00
C SER A 134 -4.37 -9.04 -5.81
N ALA A 135 -5.64 -8.68 -5.58
CA ALA A 135 -6.25 -7.49 -6.17
C ALA A 135 -5.47 -6.21 -5.82
N ASN A 136 -4.89 -6.14 -4.61
CA ASN A 136 -4.10 -5.00 -4.20
C ASN A 136 -2.83 -4.86 -5.05
N VAL A 137 -2.11 -5.97 -5.28
CA VAL A 137 -0.89 -5.98 -6.10
C VAL A 137 -1.23 -5.61 -7.54
N ALA A 138 -2.30 -6.19 -8.10
CA ALA A 138 -2.77 -5.89 -9.45
C ALA A 138 -3.16 -4.39 -9.60
N LEU A 139 -3.97 -3.84 -8.69
CA LEU A 139 -4.36 -2.42 -8.73
C LEU A 139 -3.15 -1.48 -8.63
N ARG A 140 -2.21 -1.77 -7.74
CA ARG A 140 -0.98 -0.97 -7.57
C ARG A 140 -0.16 -0.94 -8.86
N ARG A 141 -0.06 -2.07 -9.56
CA ARG A 141 0.63 -2.18 -10.84
C ARG A 141 -0.13 -1.49 -11.98
N GLU A 142 -1.43 -1.77 -12.14
CA GLU A 142 -2.24 -1.28 -13.26
C GLU A 142 -2.49 0.24 -13.21
N LEU A 143 -2.50 0.83 -12.00
CA LEU A 143 -2.68 2.26 -11.77
C LEU A 143 -1.36 2.98 -11.45
N ASP A 144 -0.23 2.29 -11.53
CA ASP A 144 1.11 2.77 -11.16
C ASP A 144 1.17 3.51 -9.81
N LEU A 145 0.58 2.90 -8.78
CA LEU A 145 0.53 3.45 -7.42
C LEU A 145 1.85 3.17 -6.69
N TYR A 146 2.89 3.89 -7.04
CA TYR A 146 4.28 3.59 -6.63
C TYR A 146 4.59 3.86 -5.16
N ALA A 147 3.86 4.75 -4.50
CA ALA A 147 4.10 5.11 -3.11
C ALA A 147 2.98 4.61 -2.20
N ASN A 148 3.26 3.62 -1.35
CA ASN A 148 2.39 3.27 -0.25
C ASN A 148 2.80 4.11 0.97
N VAL A 149 1.91 5.01 1.39
CA VAL A 149 2.13 5.95 2.48
C VAL A 149 1.32 5.52 3.69
N ARG A 150 2.01 5.27 4.82
CA ARG A 150 1.39 4.83 6.07
C ARG A 150 1.85 5.74 7.23
N PRO A 151 1.00 6.66 7.70
CA PRO A 151 1.27 7.44 8.90
C PRO A 151 0.97 6.59 10.14
N ILE A 152 1.84 6.67 11.13
CA ILE A 152 1.73 6.02 12.45
C ILE A 152 1.95 7.08 13.50
N LYS A 153 0.93 7.34 14.32
CA LYS A 153 0.98 8.39 15.34
C LYS A 153 0.51 7.86 16.69
N ASP A 154 1.30 8.08 17.73
CA ASP A 154 0.94 7.81 19.12
C ASP A 154 1.60 8.85 20.02
N GLU A 155 0.81 9.84 20.47
CA GLU A 155 1.32 10.93 21.30
C GLU A 155 1.85 10.45 22.65
N GLY A 156 1.20 9.48 23.28
CA GLY A 156 1.62 8.88 24.56
C GLY A 156 2.97 8.19 24.47
N LYS A 157 3.30 7.66 23.29
CA LYS A 157 4.58 7.01 23.00
C LYS A 157 5.58 7.95 22.32
N LYS A 158 5.21 9.20 22.03
CA LYS A 158 6.00 10.19 21.28
C LYS A 158 6.40 9.67 19.89
N ILE A 159 5.44 9.12 19.17
CA ILE A 159 5.59 8.58 17.83
C ILE A 159 4.82 9.46 16.86
N ASP A 160 5.49 9.89 15.79
CA ASP A 160 4.90 10.55 14.63
C ASP A 160 5.71 10.16 13.40
N TRP A 161 5.50 8.94 12.95
CA TRP A 161 6.19 8.31 11.83
C TRP A 161 5.36 8.38 10.57
N THR A 162 6.03 8.47 9.42
CA THR A 162 5.41 8.29 8.12
C THR A 162 6.29 7.39 7.26
N PHE A 163 5.75 6.26 6.84
CA PHE A 163 6.44 5.28 6.01
C PHE A 163 6.11 5.52 4.54
N PHE A 164 7.13 5.58 3.71
CA PHE A 164 7.06 5.59 2.26
C PHE A 164 7.64 4.27 1.75
N ARG A 165 6.75 3.32 1.50
CA ARG A 165 7.07 2.02 0.94
C ARG A 165 6.97 2.11 -0.58
N GLU A 166 8.07 1.77 -1.29
CA GLU A 166 7.96 1.51 -2.72
C GLU A 166 6.96 0.35 -2.94
N ASN A 167 6.07 0.48 -3.91
CA ASN A 167 4.86 -0.34 -3.94
C ASN A 167 4.68 -1.12 -5.25
N THR A 168 5.52 -0.87 -6.26
CA THR A 168 5.42 -1.42 -7.62
C THR A 168 6.64 -2.22 -8.06
N GLU A 169 7.63 -2.35 -7.20
CA GLU A 169 8.90 -3.05 -7.45
C GLU A 169 9.20 -4.10 -6.37
N GLY A 170 10.45 -4.46 -6.23
CA GLY A 170 10.91 -5.44 -5.24
C GLY A 170 10.55 -6.86 -5.64
N GLU A 171 10.24 -7.65 -4.63
CA GLU A 171 9.85 -9.05 -4.76
C GLU A 171 8.42 -9.20 -5.29
N TYR A 172 7.57 -8.18 -5.12
CA TYR A 172 6.15 -8.22 -5.47
C TYR A 172 5.89 -8.12 -6.98
N VAL A 173 6.73 -7.44 -7.74
CA VAL A 173 6.49 -7.23 -9.17
C VAL A 173 6.61 -8.53 -9.99
N LEU A 174 7.45 -9.45 -9.54
CA LEU A 174 7.66 -10.75 -10.15
C LEU A 174 7.42 -11.92 -9.18
N GLY A 175 6.75 -11.70 -8.05
CA GLY A 175 6.60 -12.70 -6.99
C GLY A 175 5.88 -13.98 -7.41
N SER A 176 5.01 -13.94 -8.42
CA SER A 176 4.35 -15.12 -9.00
C SER A 176 5.04 -15.67 -10.26
N LYS A 177 6.15 -15.07 -10.68
CA LYS A 177 6.87 -15.40 -11.92
C LYS A 177 8.23 -16.06 -11.64
N GLY A 178 8.43 -16.62 -10.46
CA GLY A 178 9.61 -17.41 -10.10
C GLY A 178 9.71 -18.72 -10.88
N CYS A 179 10.83 -19.39 -10.74
CA CYS A 179 11.10 -20.68 -11.36
C CYS A 179 11.24 -21.77 -10.31
N LEU A 180 10.68 -22.95 -10.59
CA LEU A 180 10.91 -24.17 -9.84
C LEU A 180 11.59 -25.19 -10.76
N ILE A 181 12.80 -25.59 -10.42
CA ILE A 181 13.57 -26.61 -11.13
C ILE A 181 13.52 -27.87 -10.28
N ASN A 182 12.86 -28.90 -10.78
CA ASN A 182 12.71 -30.18 -10.07
C ASN A 182 13.66 -31.25 -10.63
N GLY A 183 14.52 -31.77 -9.77
CA GLY A 183 15.37 -32.94 -10.07
C GLY A 183 15.04 -34.11 -9.15
N GLU A 184 15.49 -35.32 -9.51
CA GLU A 184 15.31 -36.52 -8.68
C GLU A 184 15.94 -36.37 -7.29
N ASP A 185 17.12 -35.72 -7.22
CA ASP A 185 17.89 -35.58 -5.98
C ASP A 185 17.67 -34.27 -5.25
N ALA A 186 17.22 -33.22 -5.94
CA ALA A 186 16.99 -31.87 -5.36
C ALA A 186 16.03 -31.01 -6.18
N SER A 187 15.31 -30.13 -5.50
CA SER A 187 14.51 -29.06 -6.11
C SER A 187 15.09 -27.70 -5.76
N LEU A 188 15.08 -26.78 -6.72
CA LEU A 188 15.57 -25.41 -6.57
C LEU A 188 14.45 -24.45 -6.95
N ALA A 189 14.08 -23.54 -6.03
CA ALA A 189 13.17 -22.45 -6.28
C ALA A 189 13.93 -21.12 -6.38
N VAL A 190 13.56 -20.28 -7.33
CA VAL A 190 14.16 -18.97 -7.57
C VAL A 190 13.05 -17.94 -7.73
N ASP A 191 13.06 -16.90 -6.90
CA ASP A 191 12.25 -15.70 -7.06
C ASP A 191 13.13 -14.50 -7.42
N PHE A 192 12.51 -13.43 -7.94
CA PHE A 192 13.24 -12.28 -8.45
C PHE A 192 12.89 -11.02 -7.65
N LYS A 193 13.91 -10.22 -7.35
CA LYS A 193 13.80 -8.88 -6.79
C LYS A 193 14.24 -7.85 -7.81
N ILE A 194 13.38 -6.91 -8.15
CA ILE A 194 13.65 -5.85 -9.11
C ILE A 194 13.71 -4.50 -8.39
N THR A 195 14.70 -3.69 -8.73
CA THR A 195 14.82 -2.29 -8.31
C THR A 195 15.24 -1.48 -9.52
N THR A 196 14.51 -0.41 -9.85
CA THR A 196 14.86 0.48 -10.95
C THR A 196 15.30 1.85 -10.44
N GLU A 197 16.04 2.59 -11.27
CA GLU A 197 16.46 3.95 -10.93
C GLU A 197 15.26 4.88 -10.80
N SER A 198 14.37 4.89 -11.79
CA SER A 198 13.17 5.73 -11.82
C SER A 198 12.22 5.42 -10.67
N GLY A 199 11.97 4.14 -10.36
CA GLY A 199 11.15 3.72 -9.24
C GLY A 199 11.71 4.20 -7.90
N THR A 200 13.03 4.05 -7.69
CA THR A 200 13.69 4.52 -6.46
C THR A 200 13.68 6.04 -6.34
N ARG A 201 14.02 6.77 -7.43
CA ARG A 201 14.05 8.24 -7.39
C ARG A 201 12.68 8.84 -7.08
N ARG A 202 11.60 8.29 -7.65
CA ARG A 202 10.24 8.81 -7.41
C ARG A 202 9.74 8.58 -5.99
N ILE A 203 10.03 7.42 -5.38
CA ILE A 203 9.63 7.19 -3.98
C ILE A 203 10.47 8.02 -3.01
N ALA A 204 11.77 8.17 -3.25
CA ALA A 204 12.65 9.03 -2.46
C ALA A 204 12.19 10.49 -2.52
N LYS A 205 11.91 11.01 -3.73
CA LYS A 205 11.38 12.36 -3.92
C LYS A 205 10.05 12.57 -3.20
N ALA A 206 9.11 11.63 -3.32
CA ALA A 206 7.81 11.73 -2.66
C ALA A 206 7.95 11.82 -1.12
N ALA A 207 8.83 11.01 -0.53
CA ALA A 207 9.08 11.03 0.91
C ALA A 207 9.75 12.33 1.37
N MET A 208 10.72 12.84 0.62
CA MET A 208 11.45 14.06 0.95
C MET A 208 10.59 15.32 0.75
N ASP A 209 9.79 15.38 -0.32
CA ASP A 209 8.79 16.45 -0.51
C ASP A 209 7.77 16.48 0.63
N PHE A 210 7.31 15.31 1.07
CA PHE A 210 6.44 15.20 2.22
C PHE A 210 7.14 15.70 3.50
N ALA A 211 8.36 15.25 3.77
CA ALA A 211 9.11 15.65 4.96
C ALA A 211 9.28 17.17 5.01
N ARG A 212 9.71 17.78 3.90
CA ARG A 212 9.85 19.25 3.76
C ARG A 212 8.52 19.97 4.03
N LYS A 213 7.43 19.51 3.42
CA LYS A 213 6.09 20.11 3.59
C LYS A 213 5.55 19.96 5.02
N ALA A 214 5.82 18.83 5.67
CA ALA A 214 5.38 18.53 7.02
C ALA A 214 6.31 19.10 8.12
N GLY A 215 7.41 19.78 7.75
CA GLY A 215 8.39 20.29 8.70
C GLY A 215 9.22 19.22 9.40
N LYS A 216 9.23 17.99 8.89
CA LYS A 216 10.03 16.86 9.36
C LYS A 216 11.43 16.94 8.74
N ARG A 217 12.44 16.45 9.47
CA ARG A 217 13.84 16.57 9.05
C ARG A 217 14.60 15.26 8.96
N LYS A 218 14.17 14.22 9.66
CA LYS A 218 14.92 12.97 9.78
C LYS A 218 14.35 11.91 8.83
N ILE A 219 15.19 11.49 7.89
CA ILE A 219 14.86 10.46 6.90
C ILE A 219 15.66 9.19 7.21
N ALA A 220 14.96 8.11 7.51
CA ALA A 220 15.53 6.77 7.63
C ALA A 220 15.41 6.03 6.28
N ILE A 221 16.54 5.78 5.63
CA ILE A 221 16.61 4.92 4.44
C ILE A 221 16.84 3.50 4.94
N VAL A 222 15.84 2.62 4.78
CA VAL A 222 15.85 1.30 5.40
C VAL A 222 15.98 0.22 4.33
N THR A 223 17.10 -0.52 4.35
CA THR A 223 17.46 -1.52 3.34
C THR A 223 18.17 -2.70 3.97
N LYS A 224 18.58 -3.67 3.16
CA LYS A 224 19.56 -4.72 3.53
C LYS A 224 20.80 -4.67 2.61
N ALA A 225 21.29 -3.46 2.32
CA ALA A 225 22.36 -3.20 1.36
C ALA A 225 23.69 -3.89 1.69
N ASN A 226 23.93 -4.28 2.96
CA ASN A 226 25.10 -5.09 3.33
C ASN A 226 25.02 -6.53 2.75
N ILE A 227 23.84 -7.04 2.43
CA ILE A 227 23.62 -8.36 1.83
C ILE A 227 23.18 -8.20 0.36
N MET A 228 22.11 -7.47 0.10
CA MET A 228 21.52 -7.25 -1.24
C MET A 228 22.24 -6.09 -1.96
N LYS A 229 23.51 -6.30 -2.31
CA LYS A 229 24.40 -5.23 -2.76
C LYS A 229 24.01 -4.55 -4.06
N LYS A 230 23.28 -5.23 -4.96
CA LYS A 230 22.84 -4.65 -6.24
C LYS A 230 21.54 -3.89 -6.08
N THR A 231 20.48 -4.53 -5.65
CA THR A 231 19.15 -3.94 -5.54
C THR A 231 19.08 -2.90 -4.40
N ASP A 232 19.36 -3.29 -3.18
CA ASP A 232 19.29 -2.41 -2.02
C ASP A 232 20.43 -1.38 -1.97
N GLY A 233 21.62 -1.76 -2.47
CA GLY A 233 22.74 -0.82 -2.61
C GLY A 233 22.44 0.28 -3.61
N MET A 234 21.77 -0.04 -4.74
CA MET A 234 21.27 0.96 -5.69
C MET A 234 20.18 1.84 -5.07
N PHE A 235 19.23 1.24 -4.34
CA PHE A 235 18.15 1.96 -3.66
C PHE A 235 18.72 3.00 -2.67
N SER A 236 19.61 2.60 -1.76
CA SER A 236 20.23 3.52 -0.80
C SER A 236 21.00 4.64 -1.51
N ARG A 237 21.87 4.31 -2.47
CA ARG A 237 22.64 5.31 -3.24
C ARG A 237 21.74 6.34 -3.92
N LEU A 238 20.69 5.91 -4.59
CA LEU A 238 19.77 6.80 -5.30
C LEU A 238 18.95 7.67 -4.34
N CYS A 239 18.58 7.16 -3.16
CA CYS A 239 17.97 7.99 -2.12
C CYS A 239 18.89 9.13 -1.69
N HIS A 240 20.19 8.87 -1.51
CA HIS A 240 21.17 9.92 -1.18
C HIS A 240 21.38 10.91 -2.33
N GLU A 241 21.41 10.43 -3.57
CA GLU A 241 21.50 11.31 -4.74
C GLU A 241 20.30 12.28 -4.83
N VAL A 242 19.06 11.78 -4.63
CA VAL A 242 17.87 12.63 -4.53
C VAL A 242 17.95 13.57 -3.33
N GLY A 243 18.48 13.08 -2.20
CA GLY A 243 18.65 13.86 -0.99
C GLY A 243 19.56 15.08 -1.13
N ALA A 244 20.45 15.11 -2.13
CA ALA A 244 21.27 16.27 -2.41
C ALA A 244 20.48 17.55 -2.73
N ASP A 245 19.23 17.42 -3.22
CA ASP A 245 18.31 18.54 -3.48
C ASP A 245 17.56 19.01 -2.21
N TYR A 246 17.81 18.37 -1.06
CA TYR A 246 17.13 18.60 0.21
C TYR A 246 18.13 18.80 1.36
N PRO A 247 18.98 19.86 1.30
CA PRO A 247 20.08 20.06 2.26
C PRO A 247 19.60 20.26 3.72
N GLU A 248 18.32 20.55 3.93
CA GLU A 248 17.72 20.67 5.26
C GLU A 248 17.34 19.31 5.89
N LEU A 249 17.38 18.20 5.15
CA LEU A 249 17.01 16.87 5.62
C LEU A 249 18.25 16.08 6.08
N GLU A 250 18.13 15.37 7.18
CA GLU A 250 19.11 14.45 7.70
C GLU A 250 18.82 13.03 7.24
N LEU A 251 19.58 12.52 6.27
CA LEU A 251 19.43 11.17 5.72
C LEU A 251 20.33 10.20 6.47
N LYS A 252 19.77 9.10 6.96
CA LYS A 252 20.50 8.05 7.65
C LYS A 252 20.10 6.66 7.16
N ASP A 253 21.12 5.86 6.78
CA ASP A 253 20.93 4.46 6.41
C ASP A 253 20.73 3.58 7.64
N TRP A 254 19.77 2.65 7.51
CA TRP A 254 19.49 1.62 8.49
C TRP A 254 19.33 0.28 7.83
N TYR A 255 19.84 -0.79 8.43
CA TYR A 255 19.50 -2.13 8.00
C TYR A 255 18.17 -2.55 8.61
N ILE A 256 17.35 -3.25 7.81
CA ILE A 256 15.97 -3.59 8.17
C ILE A 256 15.87 -4.36 9.49
N ASP A 257 16.77 -5.29 9.77
CA ASP A 257 16.80 -6.08 11.00
C ASP A 257 17.02 -5.22 12.25
N ILE A 258 17.95 -4.29 12.21
CA ILE A 258 18.19 -3.38 13.33
C ILE A 258 17.09 -2.30 13.41
N MET A 259 16.47 -1.92 12.28
CA MET A 259 15.34 -0.99 12.30
C MET A 259 14.13 -1.61 12.98
N ALA A 260 13.78 -2.86 12.67
CA ALA A 260 12.70 -3.57 13.34
C ALA A 260 12.91 -3.59 14.89
N ALA A 261 14.12 -3.91 15.35
CA ALA A 261 14.46 -3.84 16.77
C ALA A 261 14.35 -2.42 17.35
N ASN A 262 14.64 -1.39 16.56
CA ASN A 262 14.64 0.00 17.01
C ASN A 262 13.24 0.61 17.09
N LEU A 263 12.27 0.16 16.33
CA LEU A 263 10.89 0.64 16.43
C LEU A 263 10.26 0.33 17.80
N ILE A 264 10.60 -0.81 18.40
CA ILE A 264 10.15 -1.17 19.75
C ILE A 264 11.04 -0.57 20.86
N ASN A 265 12.22 -0.07 20.53
CA ASN A 265 13.16 0.49 21.49
C ASN A 265 12.73 1.91 21.93
N ARG A 266 12.23 2.01 23.15
CA ARG A 266 11.69 3.26 23.73
C ARG A 266 12.71 4.40 23.80
N SER A 267 14.02 4.12 23.82
CA SER A 267 15.05 5.15 23.97
C SER A 267 15.36 5.91 22.68
N ILE A 268 15.10 5.32 21.51
CA ILE A 268 15.47 5.92 20.21
C ILE A 268 14.31 6.06 19.23
N ARG A 269 13.17 5.36 19.45
CA ARG A 269 12.05 5.37 18.50
C ARG A 269 11.44 6.75 18.22
N SER A 270 11.55 7.68 19.17
CA SER A 270 11.13 9.08 19.02
C SER A 270 12.07 9.92 18.13
N ASP A 271 13.23 9.36 17.74
CA ASP A 271 14.16 10.02 16.83
C ASP A 271 13.84 9.81 15.35
N PHE A 272 12.90 8.92 15.06
CA PHE A 272 12.46 8.63 13.68
C PHE A 272 11.26 9.50 13.30
N GLU A 273 11.21 9.91 12.03
CA GLU A 273 10.14 10.75 11.49
C GLU A 273 9.61 10.22 10.16
N VAL A 274 10.46 10.05 9.15
CA VAL A 274 10.09 9.57 7.83
C VAL A 274 10.97 8.40 7.42
N PHE A 275 10.36 7.38 6.84
CA PHE A 275 11.04 6.16 6.41
C PHE A 275 10.87 5.98 4.91
N ILE A 276 11.94 5.59 4.22
CA ILE A 276 11.94 5.19 2.81
C ILE A 276 12.39 3.73 2.73
N LEU A 277 11.55 2.87 2.16
CA LEU A 277 11.79 1.42 2.14
C LEU A 277 11.46 0.79 0.79
N PRO A 278 12.22 -0.25 0.39
CA PRO A 278 11.77 -1.21 -0.62
C PRO A 278 10.48 -1.91 -0.21
N ASN A 279 9.81 -2.51 -1.17
CA ASN A 279 8.46 -3.04 -1.05
C ASN A 279 8.28 -4.03 0.11
N LEU A 280 8.98 -5.16 0.11
CA LEU A 280 8.81 -6.22 1.11
C LEU A 280 9.13 -5.74 2.53
N TYR A 281 10.23 -4.99 2.71
CA TYR A 281 10.59 -4.48 4.03
C TYR A 281 9.56 -3.47 4.53
N GLY A 282 9.04 -2.63 3.63
CA GLY A 282 7.96 -1.69 3.97
C GLY A 282 6.68 -2.40 4.38
N ASP A 283 6.34 -3.53 3.77
CA ASP A 283 5.17 -4.32 4.15
C ASP A 283 5.30 -4.84 5.58
N ILE A 284 6.39 -5.52 5.87
CA ILE A 284 6.62 -6.17 7.17
C ILE A 284 6.69 -5.13 8.30
N ILE A 285 7.52 -4.10 8.14
CA ILE A 285 7.81 -3.16 9.23
C ILE A 285 6.66 -2.19 9.52
N THR A 286 5.81 -1.91 8.52
CA THR A 286 4.64 -1.04 8.76
C THR A 286 3.54 -1.75 9.52
N ASP A 287 3.43 -3.07 9.43
CA ASP A 287 2.51 -3.85 10.25
C ASP A 287 2.98 -3.93 11.71
N GLU A 288 4.30 -4.07 11.93
CA GLU A 288 4.90 -3.91 13.27
C GLU A 288 4.62 -2.52 13.84
N ALA A 289 4.85 -1.47 13.06
CA ALA A 289 4.60 -0.09 13.47
C ALA A 289 3.11 0.16 13.80
N ALA A 290 2.19 -0.38 13.00
CA ALA A 290 0.76 -0.32 13.27
C ALA A 290 0.39 -1.05 14.57
N GLN A 291 1.03 -2.19 14.87
CA GLN A 291 0.83 -2.89 16.14
C GLN A 291 1.32 -2.06 17.34
N ILE A 292 2.41 -1.32 17.19
CA ILE A 292 2.91 -0.38 18.23
C ILE A 292 1.90 0.74 18.47
N GLN A 293 1.22 1.24 17.43
CA GLN A 293 0.17 2.27 17.55
C GLN A 293 -1.08 1.77 18.28
N GLY A 294 -1.43 0.50 18.15
CA GLY A 294 -2.64 -0.09 18.75
C GLY A 294 -3.31 -1.14 17.87
N GLY A 295 -2.63 -1.61 16.85
CA GLY A 295 -3.05 -2.65 15.92
C GLY A 295 -3.36 -2.14 14.51
N VAL A 296 -3.31 -3.05 13.55
CA VAL A 296 -3.57 -2.75 12.12
C VAL A 296 -4.97 -2.18 11.85
N GLY A 297 -5.92 -2.42 12.75
CA GLY A 297 -7.28 -1.86 12.67
C GLY A 297 -7.36 -0.34 12.91
N THR A 298 -6.26 0.32 13.27
CA THR A 298 -6.22 1.77 13.53
C THR A 298 -5.46 2.57 12.46
N ALA A 299 -4.65 1.91 11.64
CA ALA A 299 -3.82 2.55 10.62
C ALA A 299 -4.53 2.59 9.25
N GLY A 300 -4.50 3.74 8.60
CA GLY A 300 -4.92 3.92 7.21
C GLY A 300 -3.74 3.89 6.25
N SER A 301 -4.00 3.60 5.00
CA SER A 301 -3.00 3.52 3.94
C SER A 301 -3.43 4.31 2.72
N ALA A 302 -2.50 5.09 2.15
CA ALA A 302 -2.64 5.70 0.84
C ALA A 302 -1.67 5.06 -0.14
N ASN A 303 -2.16 4.68 -1.31
CA ASN A 303 -1.35 4.22 -2.43
C ASN A 303 -1.40 5.31 -3.50
N ILE A 304 -0.28 5.98 -3.72
CA ILE A 304 -0.20 7.19 -4.53
C ILE A 304 0.60 6.91 -5.80
N GLY A 305 0.01 7.26 -6.92
CA GLY A 305 0.65 7.29 -8.24
C GLY A 305 0.77 8.71 -8.79
N SER A 306 1.23 8.81 -10.02
CA SER A 306 1.30 10.11 -10.71
C SER A 306 -0.07 10.60 -11.19
N GLU A 307 -0.98 9.68 -11.54
CA GLU A 307 -2.31 9.96 -12.08
C GLU A 307 -3.44 9.56 -11.12
N TYR A 308 -3.26 8.48 -10.39
CA TYR A 308 -4.27 7.86 -9.55
C TYR A 308 -3.85 7.82 -8.08
N ALA A 309 -4.85 7.78 -7.19
CA ALA A 309 -4.61 7.55 -5.77
C ALA A 309 -5.70 6.63 -5.20
N MET A 310 -5.29 5.61 -4.44
CA MET A 310 -6.15 4.64 -3.77
C MET A 310 -5.93 4.71 -2.26
N PHE A 311 -7.02 4.74 -1.52
CA PHE A 311 -7.03 4.81 -0.06
C PHE A 311 -7.71 3.58 0.51
N GLU A 312 -7.09 2.92 1.48
CA GLU A 312 -7.59 1.65 2.00
C GLU A 312 -7.25 1.44 3.48
N ALA A 313 -8.01 0.57 4.14
CA ALA A 313 -7.63 0.04 5.43
C ALA A 313 -6.37 -0.85 5.30
N VAL A 314 -5.51 -0.85 6.31
CA VAL A 314 -4.29 -1.68 6.30
C VAL A 314 -4.62 -3.17 6.47
N HIS A 315 -5.67 -3.51 7.25
CA HIS A 315 -6.07 -4.89 7.51
C HIS A 315 -6.78 -5.56 6.31
N GLY A 316 -6.79 -6.90 6.30
CA GLY A 316 -7.49 -7.72 5.31
C GLY A 316 -9.00 -7.84 5.55
N SER A 317 -9.65 -8.72 4.78
CA SER A 317 -11.12 -8.95 4.77
C SER A 317 -11.67 -9.65 6.01
N ALA A 318 -10.83 -10.17 6.91
CA ALA A 318 -11.18 -10.82 8.18
C ALA A 318 -12.35 -11.83 8.06
N PRO A 319 -12.27 -12.87 7.22
CA PRO A 319 -13.37 -13.81 6.97
C PRO A 319 -13.83 -14.50 8.25
N PHE A 320 -12.96 -14.69 9.23
CA PHE A 320 -13.30 -15.29 10.52
C PHE A 320 -14.37 -14.50 11.28
N LEU A 321 -14.44 -13.17 11.17
CA LEU A 321 -15.50 -12.37 11.82
C LEU A 321 -16.87 -12.64 11.19
N ILE A 322 -16.90 -12.92 9.88
CA ILE A 322 -18.13 -13.35 9.20
C ILE A 322 -18.57 -14.73 9.68
N GLU A 323 -17.62 -15.69 9.73
CA GLU A 323 -17.87 -17.07 10.21
C GLU A 323 -18.38 -17.09 11.66
N MET A 324 -17.87 -16.21 12.51
CA MET A 324 -18.31 -16.06 13.90
C MET A 324 -19.63 -15.29 14.05
N GLY A 325 -20.18 -14.69 13.00
CA GLY A 325 -21.39 -13.88 13.05
C GLY A 325 -21.26 -12.56 13.82
N ILE A 326 -20.02 -12.03 13.95
CA ILE A 326 -19.71 -10.79 14.67
C ILE A 326 -19.11 -9.70 13.77
N ALA A 327 -19.31 -9.81 12.48
CA ALA A 327 -18.74 -8.86 11.49
C ALA A 327 -19.21 -7.41 11.71
N GLU A 328 -20.42 -7.20 12.24
CA GLU A 328 -20.95 -5.86 12.56
C GLU A 328 -20.13 -5.09 13.60
N TYR A 329 -19.27 -5.78 14.36
CA TYR A 329 -18.33 -5.20 15.32
C TYR A 329 -16.95 -4.91 14.69
N ALA A 330 -16.79 -5.06 13.37
CA ALA A 330 -15.56 -4.70 12.70
C ALA A 330 -15.22 -3.22 12.91
N ASN A 331 -14.01 -2.92 13.35
CA ASN A 331 -13.58 -1.58 13.69
C ASN A 331 -13.32 -0.75 12.41
N PRO A 332 -14.08 0.33 12.13
CA PRO A 332 -13.90 1.14 10.92
C PRO A 332 -12.78 2.20 11.04
N THR A 333 -12.07 2.29 12.16
CA THR A 333 -11.03 3.32 12.39
C THR A 333 -10.00 3.38 11.27
N SER A 334 -9.56 2.22 10.77
CA SER A 334 -8.56 2.14 9.71
C SER A 334 -9.03 2.77 8.39
N ILE A 335 -10.25 2.45 7.94
CA ILE A 335 -10.82 3.04 6.72
C ILE A 335 -11.13 4.54 6.91
N PHE A 336 -11.53 4.98 8.11
CA PHE A 336 -11.75 6.40 8.41
C PHE A 336 -10.43 7.18 8.41
N THR A 337 -9.35 6.59 8.89
CA THR A 337 -8.01 7.18 8.76
C THR A 337 -7.62 7.32 7.28
N ALA A 338 -7.94 6.33 6.44
CA ALA A 338 -7.74 6.41 5.00
C ALA A 338 -8.60 7.52 4.36
N VAL A 339 -9.84 7.73 4.82
CA VAL A 339 -10.69 8.87 4.41
C VAL A 339 -10.04 10.21 4.77
N CYS A 340 -9.46 10.37 5.98
CA CYS A 340 -8.72 11.58 6.33
C CYS A 340 -7.56 11.85 5.37
N MET A 341 -6.81 10.78 5.00
CA MET A 341 -5.70 10.89 4.05
C MET A 341 -6.20 11.31 2.66
N MET A 342 -7.31 10.73 2.20
CA MET A 342 -7.93 11.08 0.92
C MET A 342 -8.41 12.54 0.91
N LEU A 343 -9.12 12.98 1.93
CA LEU A 343 -9.61 14.38 2.03
C LEU A 343 -8.44 15.36 1.98
N THR A 344 -7.35 15.08 2.69
CA THR A 344 -6.11 15.88 2.62
C THR A 344 -5.54 15.89 1.19
N HIS A 345 -5.52 14.72 0.53
CA HIS A 345 -4.97 14.56 -0.83
C HIS A 345 -5.73 15.37 -1.87
N ILE A 346 -7.06 15.42 -1.78
CA ILE A 346 -7.92 16.19 -2.70
C ILE A 346 -8.13 17.65 -2.28
N GLY A 347 -7.43 18.13 -1.25
CA GLY A 347 -7.39 19.54 -0.87
C GLY A 347 -8.37 19.95 0.23
N TYR A 348 -9.19 19.06 0.77
CA TYR A 348 -10.10 19.33 1.89
C TYR A 348 -9.42 19.14 3.26
N THR A 349 -8.28 19.81 3.46
CA THR A 349 -7.42 19.63 4.65
C THR A 349 -8.14 19.94 5.95
N GLU A 350 -8.92 21.04 6.01
CA GLU A 350 -9.68 21.41 7.21
C GLU A 350 -10.70 20.33 7.60
N LYS A 351 -11.42 19.78 6.61
CA LYS A 351 -12.38 18.70 6.85
C LYS A 351 -11.68 17.42 7.31
N ALA A 352 -10.50 17.12 6.76
CA ALA A 352 -9.66 16.00 7.19
C ALA A 352 -9.20 16.17 8.64
N ASP A 353 -8.83 17.38 9.06
CA ASP A 353 -8.37 17.66 10.42
C ASP A 353 -9.53 17.60 11.43
N HIS A 354 -10.72 18.10 11.06
CA HIS A 354 -11.93 17.94 11.87
C HIS A 354 -12.26 16.46 12.07
N LEU A 355 -12.29 15.66 10.99
CA LEU A 355 -12.53 14.22 11.08
C LEU A 355 -11.49 13.52 11.95
N ARG A 356 -10.21 13.87 11.79
CA ARG A 356 -9.12 13.28 12.59
C ARG A 356 -9.32 13.57 14.08
N SER A 357 -9.64 14.81 14.43
CA SER A 357 -9.93 15.19 15.82
C SER A 357 -11.15 14.47 16.38
N ALA A 358 -12.23 14.36 15.61
CA ALA A 358 -13.43 13.62 16.01
C ALA A 358 -13.14 12.14 16.21
N LEU A 359 -12.35 11.53 15.31
CA LEU A 359 -11.94 10.13 15.39
C LEU A 359 -11.09 9.86 16.64
N GLU A 360 -10.11 10.72 16.95
CA GLU A 360 -9.30 10.62 18.18
C GLU A 360 -10.17 10.67 19.45
N LYS A 361 -11.16 11.57 19.50
CA LYS A 361 -12.11 11.64 20.63
C LYS A 361 -12.96 10.38 20.72
N ALA A 362 -13.54 9.95 19.60
CA ALA A 362 -14.39 8.75 19.54
C ALA A 362 -13.64 7.49 20.00
N VAL A 363 -12.39 7.33 19.59
CA VAL A 363 -11.54 6.17 20.02
C VAL A 363 -11.30 6.16 21.53
N ARG A 364 -11.18 7.35 22.16
CA ARG A 364 -10.96 7.45 23.63
C ARG A 364 -12.21 7.10 24.46
N VAL A 365 -13.40 7.31 23.92
CA VAL A 365 -14.67 7.15 24.66
C VAL A 365 -15.45 5.89 24.28
N LYS A 366 -15.07 5.22 23.20
CA LYS A 366 -15.78 4.04 22.71
C LYS A 366 -15.70 2.87 23.71
N PRO A 367 -16.76 2.08 23.88
CA PRO A 367 -16.71 0.78 24.54
C PRO A 367 -15.77 -0.21 23.82
N ASP A 368 -15.30 -1.25 24.53
CA ASP A 368 -14.44 -2.28 23.94
C ASP A 368 -15.13 -3.02 22.80
N GLU A 369 -16.42 -3.34 22.96
CA GLU A 369 -17.24 -3.97 21.92
C GLU A 369 -18.31 -2.97 21.45
N ILE A 370 -18.21 -2.52 20.20
CA ILE A 370 -19.14 -1.56 19.59
C ILE A 370 -19.36 -1.90 18.11
N LYS A 371 -20.60 -1.80 17.65
CA LYS A 371 -20.91 -1.97 16.22
C LYS A 371 -20.31 -0.83 15.40
N ALA A 372 -19.88 -1.13 14.18
CA ALA A 372 -19.30 -0.15 13.25
C ALA A 372 -20.22 1.09 13.06
N SER A 373 -21.53 0.86 12.91
CA SER A 373 -22.51 1.94 12.75
C SER A 373 -22.60 2.86 13.97
N VAL A 374 -22.62 2.28 15.19
CA VAL A 374 -22.67 3.08 16.44
C VAL A 374 -21.36 3.85 16.65
N PHE A 375 -20.22 3.25 16.30
CA PHE A 375 -18.94 3.97 16.32
C PHE A 375 -18.95 5.17 15.38
N THR A 376 -19.54 5.00 14.18
CA THR A 376 -19.70 6.10 13.21
C THR A 376 -20.58 7.21 13.78
N ASP A 377 -21.66 6.88 14.49
CA ASP A 377 -22.50 7.89 15.15
C ASP A 377 -21.68 8.71 16.16
N ILE A 378 -20.87 8.03 17.00
CA ILE A 378 -19.98 8.72 17.94
C ILE A 378 -18.98 9.64 17.23
N VAL A 379 -18.41 9.19 16.10
CA VAL A 379 -17.51 10.06 15.31
C VAL A 379 -18.24 11.30 14.79
N LEU A 380 -19.44 11.12 14.21
CA LEU A 380 -20.26 12.23 13.68
C LEU A 380 -20.72 13.23 14.76
N GLU A 381 -21.04 12.73 15.96
CA GLU A 381 -21.39 13.59 17.11
C GLU A 381 -20.21 14.44 17.62
N ASN A 382 -18.98 14.03 17.33
CA ASN A 382 -17.76 14.76 17.73
C ASN A 382 -17.21 15.68 16.64
N MET A 383 -17.83 15.71 15.46
CA MET A 383 -17.50 16.64 14.38
C MET A 383 -18.20 17.99 14.56
#